data_4e2a3b03decf245087ea0e28a08121f5
#
_entry.id   4e2a3b03decf245087ea0e28a08121f5
#
_cell.length_a   1.000
_cell.length_b   1.000
_cell.length_c   1.000
_cell.angle_alpha   90.00
_cell.angle_beta   90.00
_cell.angle_gamma   90.00
#
_symmetry.space_group_name_H-M   'P 1'
#
loop_
_entity.id
_entity.type
_entity.pdbx_description
1 polymer ?
#
loop_
_entity_poly.entity_id
_entity_poly.type
_entity_poly.pdbx_seq_one_letter_code
_entity_poly.pdbx_strand_id
1 'polypeptide(L)'
;MAKNQKAEPAIEICHLKKSFIIPKYNNNSLKQIIVNGWKRNEKQVHKVLDDISFTINKGDFFGIVGRNGSGKSTLLKTICGVYSPDEGEIKLHGNLTPFIELGVGFNPELSGRDNVYLNGALLGFSRQQMNQMYDEIVEFAELEEFMDLKLKNYSSGMQVRLAFSIAIKAKNDILIFDEVLAVGDEAFQRKCIEVFEEYRANGQTIVLVTHDMGTVKKFCNKAVLIKDGKIDTIGDPLRVAAKYSNMNEKFIYDRVSHLIDDNNGGVTTRILDATSNKEKDLFKVKEKLKVDISWKKHLKADCVTIDLFRRDGLHVANFVSNREGVPSLLGKNQVSVEIELNVTPGPYFLAVELWSKDCQYRIANFNPAGEFGIKYDWSLSDHDFGGVTSLKKQWTVKGKK
;
A
#
# COMPACT_ATOMS: atom_id res chain seq x y z
N MET A 1 -28.14 -18.21 22.39
CA MET A 1 -28.77 -16.97 21.91
C MET A 1 -27.93 -15.80 22.37
N ALA A 2 -26.99 -15.32 21.55
CA ALA A 2 -26.19 -14.14 21.87
C ALA A 2 -27.08 -12.91 21.69
N LYS A 3 -27.29 -12.15 22.78
CA LYS A 3 -27.97 -10.85 22.74
C LYS A 3 -27.21 -9.96 21.76
N ASN A 4 -27.88 -9.48 20.72
CA ASN A 4 -27.44 -8.39 19.86
C ASN A 4 -27.27 -7.12 20.74
N GLN A 5 -26.14 -6.97 21.43
CA GLN A 5 -25.77 -5.68 22.01
C GLN A 5 -25.50 -4.75 20.83
N LYS A 6 -26.33 -3.71 20.68
CA LYS A 6 -26.05 -2.61 19.77
C LYS A 6 -24.64 -2.11 20.09
N ALA A 7 -23.70 -2.23 19.15
CA ALA A 7 -22.36 -1.73 19.36
C ALA A 7 -22.43 -0.21 19.64
N GLU A 8 -21.82 0.22 20.74
CA GLU A 8 -21.81 1.64 21.12
C GLU A 8 -20.89 2.42 20.20
N PRO A 9 -21.32 3.56 19.64
CA PRO A 9 -20.46 4.38 18.80
C PRO A 9 -19.33 5.02 19.64
N ALA A 10 -18.13 5.09 19.06
CA ALA A 10 -17.01 5.89 19.55
C ALA A 10 -16.85 7.16 18.71
N ILE A 11 -17.00 7.05 17.39
CA ILE A 11 -16.99 8.19 16.47
C ILE A 11 -18.14 8.03 15.47
N GLU A 12 -18.96 9.06 15.34
CA GLU A 12 -19.98 9.14 14.31
C GLU A 12 -19.67 10.28 13.35
N ILE A 13 -19.65 10.00 12.07
CA ILE A 13 -19.40 10.96 10.99
C ILE A 13 -20.63 10.97 10.10
N CYS A 14 -21.25 12.13 9.94
CA CYS A 14 -22.51 12.30 9.22
C CYS A 14 -22.36 13.38 8.14
N HIS A 15 -22.50 12.98 6.88
CA HIS A 15 -22.53 13.87 5.71
C HIS A 15 -21.38 14.90 5.65
N LEU A 16 -20.18 14.45 6.05
CA LEU A 16 -19.01 15.32 6.18
C LEU A 16 -18.52 15.80 4.83
N LYS A 17 -18.42 17.13 4.67
CA LYS A 17 -17.79 17.77 3.52
C LYS A 17 -16.70 18.73 3.94
N LYS A 18 -15.61 18.78 3.16
CA LYS A 18 -14.50 19.71 3.37
C LYS A 18 -13.88 20.14 2.06
N SER A 19 -13.74 21.45 1.88
CA SER A 19 -13.12 22.05 0.72
C SER A 19 -12.07 23.06 1.14
N PHE A 20 -11.08 23.30 0.29
CA PHE A 20 -10.07 24.34 0.47
C PHE A 20 -10.10 25.32 -0.71
N ILE A 21 -9.91 26.58 -0.41
CA ILE A 21 -9.81 27.61 -1.42
C ILE A 21 -8.34 27.78 -1.79
N ILE A 22 -7.98 27.41 -3.00
CA ILE A 22 -6.62 27.54 -3.53
C ILE A 22 -6.58 28.75 -4.47
N PRO A 23 -5.75 29.77 -4.22
CA PRO A 23 -5.56 30.86 -5.16
C PRO A 23 -4.91 30.34 -6.44
N LYS A 24 -5.49 30.63 -7.61
CA LYS A 24 -5.00 30.18 -8.92
C LYS A 24 -3.65 30.80 -9.30
N TYR A 25 -3.30 31.94 -8.70
CA TYR A 25 -2.04 32.63 -8.90
C TYR A 25 -1.38 32.94 -7.56
N ASN A 26 -0.12 32.54 -7.42
CA ASN A 26 0.68 32.87 -6.23
C ASN A 26 1.33 34.24 -6.46
N ASN A 27 0.71 35.30 -5.99
CA ASN A 27 1.22 36.67 -6.11
C ASN A 27 2.19 36.99 -4.94
N ASN A 28 3.20 36.16 -4.72
CA ASN A 28 4.13 36.34 -3.60
C ASN A 28 5.28 37.32 -3.88
N SER A 29 5.33 38.00 -5.02
CA SER A 29 6.29 39.06 -5.30
C SER A 29 5.67 40.23 -6.02
N LEU A 30 6.12 41.45 -5.70
CA LEU A 30 5.72 42.69 -6.37
C LEU A 30 5.88 42.62 -7.90
N LYS A 31 6.90 41.89 -8.37
CA LYS A 31 7.17 41.67 -9.80
C LYS A 31 6.08 40.82 -10.47
N GLN A 32 5.51 39.84 -9.77
CA GLN A 32 4.39 39.00 -10.26
C GLN A 32 3.07 39.77 -10.27
N ILE A 33 2.87 40.70 -9.32
CA ILE A 33 1.70 41.57 -9.29
C ILE A 33 1.69 42.52 -10.51
N ILE A 34 2.86 43.04 -10.91
CA ILE A 34 2.99 43.94 -12.07
C ILE A 34 2.83 43.14 -13.40
N VAL A 35 3.36 41.92 -13.50
CA VAL A 35 3.28 41.09 -14.71
C VAL A 35 1.88 40.53 -14.93
N ASN A 36 1.17 40.12 -13.86
CA ASN A 36 -0.15 39.51 -13.94
C ASN A 36 -1.29 40.52 -14.04
N GLY A 37 -1.00 41.82 -13.94
CA GLY A 37 -2.00 42.90 -13.96
C GLY A 37 -3.03 42.73 -12.85
N TRP A 38 -4.02 43.59 -12.81
CA TRP A 38 -5.17 43.50 -11.89
C TRP A 38 -6.16 42.39 -12.27
N LYS A 39 -5.66 41.19 -12.68
CA LYS A 39 -6.52 40.03 -12.85
C LYS A 39 -7.03 39.63 -11.49
N ARG A 40 -8.33 39.67 -11.29
CA ARG A 40 -9.02 39.15 -10.10
C ARG A 40 -8.46 37.73 -9.84
N ASN A 41 -7.94 37.51 -8.63
CA ASN A 41 -7.53 36.16 -8.17
C ASN A 41 -8.75 35.23 -8.27
N GLU A 42 -8.84 34.47 -9.35
CA GLU A 42 -9.80 33.38 -9.45
C GLU A 42 -9.46 32.39 -8.35
N LYS A 43 -10.37 32.21 -7.41
CA LYS A 43 -10.27 31.24 -6.34
C LYS A 43 -10.78 29.90 -6.88
N GLN A 44 -9.96 28.89 -6.87
CA GLN A 44 -10.39 27.53 -7.19
C GLN A 44 -10.78 26.83 -5.89
N VAL A 45 -12.01 26.34 -5.81
CA VAL A 45 -12.48 25.51 -4.69
C VAL A 45 -12.06 24.08 -4.97
N HIS A 46 -11.21 23.54 -4.11
CA HIS A 46 -10.78 22.13 -4.17
C HIS A 46 -11.56 21.33 -3.11
N LYS A 47 -12.53 20.54 -3.55
CA LYS A 47 -13.28 19.61 -2.68
C LYS A 47 -12.38 18.44 -2.33
N VAL A 48 -12.15 18.25 -1.03
CA VAL A 48 -11.28 17.17 -0.52
C VAL A 48 -12.08 16.04 0.12
N LEU A 49 -13.17 16.39 0.80
CA LEU A 49 -14.14 15.42 1.32
C LEU A 49 -15.52 15.77 0.79
N ASP A 50 -16.25 14.78 0.28
CA ASP A 50 -17.55 14.94 -0.37
C ASP A 50 -18.50 13.85 0.13
N ASP A 51 -19.31 14.18 1.12
CA ASP A 51 -20.38 13.36 1.69
C ASP A 51 -19.87 12.05 2.36
N ILE A 52 -18.94 12.19 3.29
CA ILE A 52 -18.41 11.05 4.07
C ILE A 52 -19.33 10.77 5.27
N SER A 53 -19.85 9.53 5.36
CA SER A 53 -20.69 9.09 6.48
C SER A 53 -20.34 7.68 6.89
N PHE A 54 -19.90 7.46 8.15
CA PHE A 54 -19.70 6.14 8.75
C PHE A 54 -19.56 6.24 10.28
N THR A 55 -19.63 5.08 10.93
CA THR A 55 -19.51 4.98 12.40
C THR A 55 -18.39 4.01 12.76
N ILE A 56 -17.56 4.42 13.72
CA ILE A 56 -16.56 3.60 14.39
C ILE A 56 -17.11 3.29 15.79
N ASN A 57 -17.18 2.02 16.13
CA ASN A 57 -17.71 1.62 17.44
C ASN A 57 -16.58 1.49 18.47
N LYS A 58 -16.94 1.52 19.75
CA LYS A 58 -16.01 1.24 20.86
C LYS A 58 -15.42 -0.16 20.67
N GLY A 59 -14.12 -0.28 20.86
CA GLY A 59 -13.36 -1.51 20.67
C GLY A 59 -13.07 -1.86 19.20
N ASP A 60 -13.48 -1.05 18.22
CA ASP A 60 -13.08 -1.25 16.85
C ASP A 60 -11.59 -0.88 16.65
N PHE A 61 -10.88 -1.74 15.96
CA PHE A 61 -9.60 -1.41 15.34
C PHE A 61 -9.87 -1.09 13.87
N PHE A 62 -10.09 0.21 13.58
CA PHE A 62 -10.66 0.68 12.34
C PHE A 62 -9.59 1.24 11.39
N GLY A 63 -9.49 0.69 10.18
CA GLY A 63 -8.55 1.14 9.15
C GLY A 63 -9.15 2.20 8.22
N ILE A 64 -8.45 3.33 8.03
CA ILE A 64 -8.74 4.32 6.99
C ILE A 64 -7.68 4.20 5.91
N VAL A 65 -8.09 3.77 4.72
CA VAL A 65 -7.22 3.42 3.61
C VAL A 65 -7.50 4.31 2.41
N GLY A 66 -6.51 4.54 1.59
CA GLY A 66 -6.66 5.30 0.35
C GLY A 66 -5.31 5.79 -0.17
N ARG A 67 -5.28 6.21 -1.43
CA ARG A 67 -4.07 6.75 -2.07
C ARG A 67 -3.69 8.12 -1.51
N ASN A 68 -2.46 8.56 -1.77
CA ASN A 68 -2.05 9.93 -1.47
C ASN A 68 -2.97 10.92 -2.22
N GLY A 69 -3.44 11.94 -1.50
CA GLY A 69 -4.40 12.91 -2.03
C GLY A 69 -5.87 12.46 -2.02
N SER A 70 -6.22 11.26 -1.52
CA SER A 70 -7.62 10.81 -1.45
C SER A 70 -8.46 11.51 -0.37
N GLY A 71 -7.86 12.29 0.54
CA GLY A 71 -8.53 12.99 1.61
C GLY A 71 -8.33 12.41 3.01
N LYS A 72 -7.57 11.31 3.19
CA LYS A 72 -7.34 10.65 4.50
C LYS A 72 -6.85 11.60 5.59
N SER A 73 -5.76 12.33 5.34
CA SER A 73 -5.18 13.27 6.34
C SER A 73 -6.11 14.44 6.61
N THR A 74 -6.91 14.87 5.63
CA THR A 74 -7.95 15.91 5.85
C THR A 74 -9.06 15.36 6.72
N LEU A 75 -9.56 14.14 6.46
CA LEU A 75 -10.54 13.45 7.28
C LEU A 75 -10.03 13.32 8.73
N LEU A 76 -8.79 12.84 8.88
CA LEU A 76 -8.15 12.68 10.19
C LEU A 76 -8.07 14.00 10.95
N LYS A 77 -7.56 15.06 10.32
CA LYS A 77 -7.45 16.41 10.93
C LYS A 77 -8.83 16.98 11.26
N THR A 78 -9.87 16.63 10.50
CA THR A 78 -11.25 17.05 10.81
C THR A 78 -11.81 16.25 12.00
N ILE A 79 -11.57 14.94 12.10
CA ILE A 79 -11.96 14.13 13.27
C ILE A 79 -11.30 14.67 14.55
N CYS A 80 -10.04 15.08 14.46
CA CYS A 80 -9.29 15.65 15.59
C CYS A 80 -9.61 17.12 15.90
N GLY A 81 -10.55 17.73 15.18
CA GLY A 81 -10.94 19.14 15.42
C GLY A 81 -9.94 20.17 14.94
N VAL A 82 -8.88 19.78 14.20
CA VAL A 82 -7.92 20.71 13.58
C VAL A 82 -8.55 21.50 12.44
N TYR A 83 -9.43 20.84 11.67
CA TYR A 83 -10.24 21.48 10.65
C TYR A 83 -11.72 21.43 11.03
N SER A 84 -12.41 22.54 10.89
CA SER A 84 -13.88 22.54 10.97
C SER A 84 -14.46 22.01 9.67
N PRO A 85 -15.50 21.17 9.71
CA PRO A 85 -16.23 20.75 8.52
C PRO A 85 -16.91 21.94 7.84
N ASP A 86 -17.10 21.88 6.53
CA ASP A 86 -17.91 22.87 5.80
C ASP A 86 -19.39 22.52 5.87
N GLU A 87 -19.70 21.20 5.84
CA GLU A 87 -21.03 20.64 6.05
C GLU A 87 -20.92 19.31 6.79
N GLY A 88 -22.00 18.89 7.44
CA GLY A 88 -22.06 17.67 8.24
C GLY A 88 -21.54 17.85 9.65
N GLU A 89 -21.45 16.76 10.38
CA GLU A 89 -21.02 16.76 11.79
C GLU A 89 -20.17 15.54 12.14
N ILE A 90 -19.34 15.67 13.18
CA ILE A 90 -18.60 14.59 13.82
C ILE A 90 -18.95 14.59 15.29
N LYS A 91 -19.39 13.43 15.79
CA LYS A 91 -19.65 13.20 17.21
C LYS A 91 -18.61 12.24 17.79
N LEU A 92 -17.94 12.67 18.85
CA LEU A 92 -16.98 11.87 19.60
C LEU A 92 -17.61 11.44 20.93
N HIS A 93 -17.57 10.13 21.21
CA HIS A 93 -18.09 9.54 22.45
C HIS A 93 -16.93 9.03 23.32
N GLY A 94 -16.12 9.96 23.80
CA GLY A 94 -14.93 9.72 24.64
C GLY A 94 -13.79 10.69 24.34
N ASN A 95 -12.71 10.53 25.09
CA ASN A 95 -11.50 11.32 24.91
C ASN A 95 -10.65 10.74 23.78
N LEU A 96 -10.20 11.60 22.87
CA LEU A 96 -9.43 11.22 21.69
C LEU A 96 -7.98 11.70 21.84
N THR A 97 -7.04 10.81 21.56
CA THR A 97 -5.61 11.16 21.44
C THR A 97 -5.15 10.94 20.01
N PRO A 98 -4.78 12.02 19.30
CA PRO A 98 -4.28 11.93 17.94
C PRO A 98 -2.76 11.76 17.92
N PHE A 99 -2.27 10.76 17.19
CA PHE A 99 -0.86 10.60 16.82
C PHE A 99 -0.73 10.83 15.30
N ILE A 100 -1.02 12.07 14.87
CA ILE A 100 -1.09 12.46 13.46
C ILE A 100 0.31 12.76 12.90
N GLU A 101 1.15 13.35 13.71
CA GLU A 101 2.53 13.69 13.32
C GLU A 101 3.43 13.39 14.54
N LEU A 102 4.19 12.29 14.47
CA LEU A 102 5.11 11.92 15.54
C LEU A 102 6.15 13.01 15.77
N GLY A 103 6.30 13.41 17.04
CA GLY A 103 7.22 14.47 17.42
C GLY A 103 6.66 15.89 17.32
N VAL A 104 5.39 16.07 17.00
CA VAL A 104 4.72 17.38 17.16
C VAL A 104 4.81 17.83 18.61
N GLY A 105 5.26 19.08 18.81
CA GLY A 105 5.51 19.63 20.14
C GLY A 105 6.90 19.38 20.70
N PHE A 106 7.76 18.64 19.99
CA PHE A 106 9.16 18.54 20.35
C PHE A 106 9.89 19.87 20.12
N ASN A 107 10.74 20.22 21.07
CA ASN A 107 11.63 21.37 20.97
C ASN A 107 13.07 20.88 20.73
N PRO A 108 13.69 21.13 19.57
CA PRO A 108 15.04 20.68 19.25
C PRO A 108 16.12 21.22 20.20
N GLU A 109 15.89 22.36 20.88
CA GLU A 109 16.85 22.98 21.77
C GLU A 109 16.80 22.41 23.20
N LEU A 110 15.77 21.67 23.55
CA LEU A 110 15.63 20.97 24.83
C LEU A 110 16.27 19.57 24.76
N SER A 111 16.59 19.02 25.93
CA SER A 111 17.07 17.63 26.06
C SER A 111 15.98 16.62 25.71
N GLY A 112 16.35 15.35 25.46
CA GLY A 112 15.40 14.25 25.32
C GLY A 112 14.49 14.16 26.55
N ARG A 113 15.07 14.25 27.75
CA ARG A 113 14.35 14.29 29.02
C ARG A 113 13.29 15.38 29.08
N ASP A 114 13.66 16.63 28.77
CA ASP A 114 12.72 17.74 28.82
C ASP A 114 11.62 17.59 27.78
N ASN A 115 11.92 17.03 26.60
CA ASN A 115 10.93 16.74 25.57
C ASN A 115 9.94 15.64 25.99
N VAL A 116 10.34 14.65 26.78
CA VAL A 116 9.41 13.66 27.36
C VAL A 116 8.36 14.37 28.21
N TYR A 117 8.78 15.26 29.11
CA TYR A 117 7.83 16.00 29.96
C TYR A 117 6.99 16.99 29.17
N LEU A 118 7.59 17.69 28.20
CA LEU A 118 6.88 18.65 27.36
C LEU A 118 5.78 17.95 26.54
N ASN A 119 6.15 16.86 25.87
CA ASN A 119 5.21 16.12 25.04
C ASN A 119 4.14 15.39 25.87
N GLY A 120 4.53 14.85 27.03
CA GLY A 120 3.59 14.27 28.00
C GLY A 120 2.55 15.29 28.48
N ALA A 121 2.97 16.54 28.75
CA ALA A 121 2.03 17.59 29.12
C ALA A 121 1.06 17.97 27.98
N LEU A 122 1.52 17.96 26.72
CA LEU A 122 0.67 18.17 25.54
C LEU A 122 -0.37 17.03 25.37
N LEU A 123 -0.02 15.81 25.78
CA LEU A 123 -0.91 14.66 25.79
C LEU A 123 -1.84 14.63 27.02
N GLY A 124 -1.74 15.63 27.91
CA GLY A 124 -2.60 15.80 29.09
C GLY A 124 -2.11 15.11 30.36
N PHE A 125 -0.88 14.59 30.38
CA PHE A 125 -0.31 13.99 31.61
C PHE A 125 0.20 15.05 32.56
N SER A 126 -0.08 14.85 33.84
CA SER A 126 0.55 15.62 34.93
C SER A 126 2.03 15.24 35.08
N ARG A 127 2.81 16.15 35.68
CA ARG A 127 4.23 15.87 35.94
C ARG A 127 4.43 14.63 36.83
N GLN A 128 3.52 14.40 37.77
CA GLN A 128 3.58 13.21 38.62
C GLN A 128 3.38 11.91 37.84
N GLN A 129 2.42 11.89 36.93
CA GLN A 129 2.22 10.75 36.01
C GLN A 129 3.43 10.52 35.13
N MET A 130 4.00 11.58 34.55
CA MET A 130 5.21 11.48 33.72
C MET A 130 6.41 10.94 34.50
N ASN A 131 6.59 11.36 35.77
CA ASN A 131 7.65 10.81 36.62
C ASN A 131 7.51 9.29 36.85
N GLN A 132 6.26 8.79 36.93
CA GLN A 132 6.00 7.36 37.13
C GLN A 132 6.25 6.54 35.85
N MET A 133 6.09 7.14 34.67
CA MET A 133 6.20 6.47 33.36
C MET A 133 7.54 6.73 32.68
N TYR A 134 8.36 7.64 33.20
CA TYR A 134 9.57 8.12 32.55
C TYR A 134 10.53 6.98 32.20
N ASP A 135 10.87 6.15 33.17
CA ASP A 135 11.83 5.07 33.00
C ASP A 135 11.32 4.04 31.97
N GLU A 136 10.04 3.68 32.01
CA GLU A 136 9.44 2.79 31.02
C GLU A 136 9.41 3.39 29.61
N ILE A 137 9.22 4.72 29.48
CA ILE A 137 9.27 5.42 28.18
C ILE A 137 10.68 5.35 27.61
N VAL A 138 11.69 5.62 28.44
CA VAL A 138 13.09 5.66 28.03
C VAL A 138 13.59 4.26 27.65
N GLU A 139 13.26 3.25 28.47
CA GLU A 139 13.58 1.84 28.20
C GLU A 139 12.91 1.34 26.91
N PHE A 140 11.62 1.66 26.71
CA PHE A 140 10.96 1.28 25.46
C PHE A 140 11.60 1.91 24.24
N ALA A 141 12.00 3.20 24.34
CA ALA A 141 12.68 3.93 23.28
C ALA A 141 14.13 3.44 23.03
N GLU A 142 14.75 2.76 24.02
CA GLU A 142 16.17 2.37 24.05
C GLU A 142 17.09 3.60 23.85
N LEU A 143 16.84 4.65 24.63
CA LEU A 143 17.52 5.95 24.51
C LEU A 143 18.16 6.42 25.81
N GLU A 144 18.43 5.52 26.78
CA GLU A 144 18.92 5.81 28.10
C GLU A 144 20.15 6.74 28.10
N GLU A 145 21.12 6.43 27.24
CA GLU A 145 22.39 7.16 27.15
C GLU A 145 22.26 8.53 26.45
N PHE A 146 21.13 8.77 25.79
CA PHE A 146 20.93 9.96 24.96
C PHE A 146 20.03 11.02 25.62
N MET A 147 19.37 10.70 26.75
CA MET A 147 18.29 11.52 27.29
C MET A 147 18.73 12.92 27.73
N ASP A 148 19.99 13.11 28.09
CA ASP A 148 20.52 14.42 28.49
C ASP A 148 21.08 15.23 27.30
N LEU A 149 21.10 14.64 26.07
CA LEU A 149 21.47 15.34 24.85
C LEU A 149 20.30 16.16 24.30
N LYS A 150 20.59 17.28 23.65
CA LYS A 150 19.60 18.08 22.93
C LYS A 150 18.99 17.28 21.79
N LEU A 151 17.69 17.40 21.59
CA LEU A 151 16.95 16.64 20.59
C LEU A 151 17.40 16.91 19.16
N LYS A 152 17.96 18.09 18.86
CA LYS A 152 18.57 18.39 17.56
C LYS A 152 19.75 17.47 17.19
N ASN A 153 20.35 16.82 18.18
CA ASN A 153 21.45 15.86 17.99
C ASN A 153 20.96 14.42 17.80
N TYR A 154 19.63 14.18 17.89
CA TYR A 154 19.04 12.88 17.65
C TYR A 154 18.90 12.63 16.15
N SER A 155 19.10 11.40 15.74
CA SER A 155 18.67 10.98 14.39
C SER A 155 17.13 11.04 14.29
N SER A 156 16.61 11.11 13.07
CA SER A 156 15.16 11.06 12.85
C SER A 156 14.53 9.80 13.44
N GLY A 157 15.21 8.65 13.36
CA GLY A 157 14.78 7.40 13.98
C GLY A 157 14.69 7.50 15.51
N MET A 158 15.69 8.09 16.18
CA MET A 158 15.65 8.30 17.64
C MET A 158 14.51 9.22 18.05
N GLN A 159 14.26 10.31 17.31
CA GLN A 159 13.16 11.22 17.60
C GLN A 159 11.81 10.52 17.52
N VAL A 160 11.63 9.70 16.49
CA VAL A 160 10.39 8.97 16.29
C VAL A 160 10.20 7.86 17.32
N ARG A 161 11.26 7.12 17.69
CA ARG A 161 11.24 6.13 18.78
C ARG A 161 10.80 6.79 20.08
N LEU A 162 11.36 7.94 20.44
CA LEU A 162 10.99 8.68 21.63
C LEU A 162 9.52 9.14 21.59
N ALA A 163 9.10 9.74 20.46
CA ALA A 163 7.72 10.21 20.29
C ALA A 163 6.70 9.07 20.42
N PHE A 164 6.96 7.93 19.77
CA PHE A 164 6.10 6.75 19.87
C PHE A 164 6.03 6.20 21.30
N SER A 165 7.18 6.11 22.01
CA SER A 165 7.25 5.60 23.37
C SER A 165 6.44 6.44 24.37
N ILE A 166 6.39 7.76 24.15
CA ILE A 166 5.53 8.65 24.94
C ILE A 166 4.06 8.42 24.58
N ALA A 167 3.79 8.34 23.27
CA ALA A 167 2.46 8.22 22.69
C ALA A 167 1.70 7.01 23.20
N ILE A 168 2.34 5.83 23.28
CA ILE A 168 1.71 4.57 23.73
C ILE A 168 1.31 4.58 25.21
N LYS A 169 1.76 5.57 25.99
CA LYS A 169 1.34 5.72 27.40
C LYS A 169 -0.01 6.43 27.55
N ALA A 170 -0.54 7.01 26.46
CA ALA A 170 -1.86 7.65 26.51
C ALA A 170 -2.96 6.60 26.71
N LYS A 171 -3.74 6.76 27.81
CA LYS A 171 -4.86 5.88 28.18
C LYS A 171 -6.20 6.55 27.86
N ASN A 172 -6.39 7.02 26.63
CA ASN A 172 -7.63 7.64 26.22
C ASN A 172 -8.56 6.63 25.52
N ASP A 173 -9.85 6.96 25.46
CA ASP A 173 -10.88 6.07 24.92
C ASP A 173 -10.66 5.74 23.45
N ILE A 174 -10.13 6.70 22.67
CA ILE A 174 -9.92 6.61 21.23
C ILE A 174 -8.48 7.03 20.89
N LEU A 175 -7.74 6.14 20.25
CA LEU A 175 -6.39 6.43 19.75
C LEU A 175 -6.40 6.50 18.23
N ILE A 176 -5.77 7.53 17.68
CA ILE A 176 -5.65 7.70 16.22
C ILE A 176 -4.18 7.67 15.81
N PHE A 177 -3.83 6.79 14.91
CA PHE A 177 -2.46 6.64 14.38
C PHE A 177 -2.42 6.91 12.87
N ASP A 178 -1.50 7.80 12.44
CA ASP A 178 -1.27 8.13 11.03
C ASP A 178 0.11 7.60 10.58
N GLU A 179 0.12 6.54 9.78
CA GLU A 179 1.31 5.89 9.18
C GLU A 179 2.46 5.52 10.16
N VAL A 180 2.14 5.27 11.43
CA VAL A 180 3.09 5.17 12.54
C VAL A 180 3.87 3.83 12.57
N LEU A 181 3.37 2.75 11.94
CA LEU A 181 3.97 1.42 12.05
C LEU A 181 5.22 1.19 11.18
N ALA A 182 5.53 2.11 10.28
CA ALA A 182 6.73 2.04 9.43
C ALA A 182 7.96 2.74 10.05
N VAL A 183 8.02 2.83 11.38
CA VAL A 183 8.93 3.72 12.10
C VAL A 183 10.02 2.94 12.81
N GLY A 184 11.25 3.45 12.76
CA GLY A 184 12.42 2.85 13.40
C GLY A 184 13.01 1.66 12.63
N ASP A 185 13.87 0.91 13.29
CA ASP A 185 14.44 -0.33 12.76
C ASP A 185 13.49 -1.54 12.97
N GLU A 186 13.86 -2.69 12.43
CA GLU A 186 13.04 -3.91 12.51
C GLU A 186 12.77 -4.34 13.97
N ALA A 187 13.73 -4.16 14.88
CA ALA A 187 13.56 -4.53 16.28
C ALA A 187 12.52 -3.65 16.95
N PHE A 188 12.58 -2.34 16.72
CA PHE A 188 11.60 -1.40 17.26
C PHE A 188 10.20 -1.59 16.64
N GLN A 189 10.13 -1.90 15.34
CA GLN A 189 8.86 -2.24 14.69
C GLN A 189 8.19 -3.46 15.33
N ARG A 190 8.95 -4.46 15.74
CA ARG A 190 8.40 -5.63 16.49
C ARG A 190 7.80 -5.21 17.82
N LYS A 191 8.47 -4.35 18.60
CA LYS A 191 7.91 -3.79 19.86
C LYS A 191 6.60 -3.01 19.59
N CYS A 192 6.56 -2.22 18.52
CA CYS A 192 5.34 -1.51 18.13
C CYS A 192 4.19 -2.49 17.82
N ILE A 193 4.48 -3.59 17.10
CA ILE A 193 3.51 -4.63 16.78
C ILE A 193 2.93 -5.27 18.07
N GLU A 194 3.77 -5.59 19.05
CA GLU A 194 3.35 -6.16 20.33
C GLU A 194 2.38 -5.22 21.07
N VAL A 195 2.67 -3.91 21.08
CA VAL A 195 1.76 -2.90 21.68
C VAL A 195 0.40 -2.89 20.95
N PHE A 196 0.38 -2.98 19.63
CA PHE A 196 -0.87 -3.01 18.86
C PHE A 196 -1.66 -4.32 19.10
N GLU A 197 -0.98 -5.45 19.28
CA GLU A 197 -1.61 -6.72 19.67
C GLU A 197 -2.23 -6.64 21.08
N GLU A 198 -1.53 -5.99 22.02
CA GLU A 198 -2.06 -5.73 23.36
C GLU A 198 -3.30 -4.82 23.31
N TYR A 199 -3.25 -3.71 22.57
CA TYR A 199 -4.39 -2.83 22.40
C TYR A 199 -5.61 -3.55 21.83
N ARG A 200 -5.39 -4.42 20.83
CA ARG A 200 -6.43 -5.24 20.24
C ARG A 200 -7.03 -6.22 21.25
N ALA A 201 -6.19 -6.89 22.03
CA ALA A 201 -6.62 -7.84 23.05
C ALA A 201 -7.45 -7.17 24.14
N ASN A 202 -7.10 -5.92 24.50
CA ASN A 202 -7.79 -5.13 25.53
C ASN A 202 -9.05 -4.42 24.99
N GLY A 203 -9.39 -4.57 23.71
CA GLY A 203 -10.57 -3.94 23.12
C GLY A 203 -10.47 -2.40 23.05
N GLN A 204 -9.25 -1.87 22.93
CA GLN A 204 -9.00 -0.44 22.75
C GLN A 204 -9.56 0.03 21.41
N THR A 205 -10.26 1.19 21.40
CA THR A 205 -10.71 1.79 20.14
C THR A 205 -9.54 2.47 19.44
N ILE A 206 -9.22 1.99 18.23
CA ILE A 206 -8.10 2.50 17.44
C ILE A 206 -8.55 2.86 16.03
N VAL A 207 -8.13 4.02 15.56
CA VAL A 207 -8.24 4.44 14.16
C VAL A 207 -6.85 4.46 13.57
N LEU A 208 -6.62 3.61 12.58
CA LEU A 208 -5.34 3.48 11.90
C LEU A 208 -5.44 4.01 10.47
N VAL A 209 -4.70 5.05 10.16
CA VAL A 209 -4.55 5.54 8.78
C VAL A 209 -3.27 4.95 8.21
N THR A 210 -3.38 4.19 7.13
CA THR A 210 -2.21 3.55 6.50
C THR A 210 -2.45 3.24 5.03
N HIS A 211 -1.36 3.10 4.30
CA HIS A 211 -1.35 2.53 2.95
C HIS A 211 -0.83 1.08 2.92
N ASP A 212 -0.39 0.54 4.08
CA ASP A 212 0.04 -0.86 4.20
C ASP A 212 -1.14 -1.80 4.45
N MET A 213 -1.46 -2.61 3.44
CA MET A 213 -2.55 -3.56 3.49
C MET A 213 -2.24 -4.78 4.37
N GLY A 214 -0.97 -5.08 4.62
CA GLY A 214 -0.55 -6.12 5.56
C GLY A 214 -1.02 -5.78 6.97
N THR A 215 -0.74 -4.57 7.42
CA THR A 215 -1.17 -4.02 8.71
C THR A 215 -2.69 -3.97 8.83
N VAL A 216 -3.40 -3.52 7.78
CA VAL A 216 -4.88 -3.49 7.78
C VAL A 216 -5.48 -4.88 7.97
N LYS A 217 -4.97 -5.88 7.25
CA LYS A 217 -5.43 -7.27 7.35
C LYS A 217 -5.11 -7.89 8.71
N LYS A 218 -3.97 -7.54 9.32
CA LYS A 218 -3.50 -8.11 10.57
C LYS A 218 -4.27 -7.57 11.78
N PHE A 219 -4.47 -6.26 11.84
CA PHE A 219 -4.97 -5.60 13.06
C PHE A 219 -6.42 -5.14 12.98
N CYS A 220 -6.89 -4.68 11.81
CA CYS A 220 -8.21 -4.08 11.72
C CYS A 220 -9.33 -5.14 11.73
N ASN A 221 -10.44 -4.84 12.42
CA ASN A 221 -11.69 -5.60 12.33
C ASN A 221 -12.68 -4.97 11.35
N LYS A 222 -12.50 -3.68 11.04
CA LYS A 222 -13.22 -2.95 9.99
C LYS A 222 -12.28 -1.98 9.29
N ALA A 223 -12.59 -1.64 8.05
CA ALA A 223 -11.84 -0.63 7.31
C ALA A 223 -12.73 0.14 6.33
N VAL A 224 -12.29 1.35 5.95
CA VAL A 224 -12.89 2.17 4.91
C VAL A 224 -11.85 2.54 3.85
N LEU A 225 -12.20 2.41 2.59
CA LEU A 225 -11.42 2.90 1.45
C LEU A 225 -11.96 4.27 1.02
N ILE A 226 -11.11 5.28 1.14
CA ILE A 226 -11.40 6.64 0.65
C ILE A 226 -10.79 6.80 -0.75
N LYS A 227 -11.59 7.21 -1.70
CA LYS A 227 -11.20 7.51 -3.07
C LYS A 227 -11.82 8.83 -3.52
N ASP A 228 -10.99 9.73 -4.01
CA ASP A 228 -11.42 11.03 -4.54
C ASP A 228 -12.39 11.79 -3.60
N GLY A 229 -12.09 11.76 -2.29
CA GLY A 229 -12.88 12.41 -1.25
C GLY A 229 -14.17 11.70 -0.87
N LYS A 230 -14.45 10.49 -1.38
CA LYS A 230 -15.67 9.71 -1.12
C LYS A 230 -15.35 8.33 -0.54
N ILE A 231 -16.33 7.73 0.11
CA ILE A 231 -16.25 6.32 0.51
C ILE A 231 -16.45 5.45 -0.73
N ASP A 232 -15.43 4.66 -1.08
CA ASP A 232 -15.53 3.68 -2.15
C ASP A 232 -15.99 2.31 -1.62
N THR A 233 -15.51 1.90 -0.46
CA THR A 233 -15.90 0.64 0.19
C THR A 233 -15.66 0.76 1.70
N ILE A 234 -16.55 0.18 2.48
CA ILE A 234 -16.44 0.07 3.94
C ILE A 234 -16.83 -1.34 4.39
N GLY A 235 -16.22 -1.85 5.44
CA GLY A 235 -16.54 -3.12 6.07
C GLY A 235 -15.33 -4.01 6.30
N ASP A 236 -15.39 -5.26 5.85
CA ASP A 236 -14.36 -6.27 6.06
C ASP A 236 -12.98 -5.82 5.53
N PRO A 237 -11.91 -5.90 6.35
CA PRO A 237 -10.57 -5.43 5.98
C PRO A 237 -9.96 -6.16 4.79
N LEU A 238 -10.25 -7.47 4.61
CA LEU A 238 -9.74 -8.23 3.48
C LEU A 238 -10.37 -7.75 2.17
N ARG A 239 -11.68 -7.46 2.19
CA ARG A 239 -12.38 -6.89 1.05
C ARG A 239 -11.87 -5.50 0.69
N VAL A 240 -11.68 -4.64 1.71
CA VAL A 240 -11.16 -3.28 1.52
C VAL A 240 -9.73 -3.33 0.97
N ALA A 241 -8.86 -4.17 1.54
CA ALA A 241 -7.49 -4.34 1.08
C ALA A 241 -7.42 -4.87 -0.36
N ALA A 242 -8.23 -5.88 -0.71
CA ALA A 242 -8.29 -6.40 -2.08
C ALA A 242 -8.70 -5.31 -3.07
N LYS A 243 -9.71 -4.50 -2.72
CA LYS A 243 -10.18 -3.42 -3.60
C LYS A 243 -9.14 -2.31 -3.76
N TYR A 244 -8.41 -1.96 -2.67
CA TYR A 244 -7.29 -1.01 -2.73
C TYR A 244 -6.16 -1.51 -3.62
N SER A 245 -5.76 -2.78 -3.50
CA SER A 245 -4.74 -3.39 -4.35
C SER A 245 -5.14 -3.34 -5.83
N ASN A 246 -6.36 -3.77 -6.16
CA ASN A 246 -6.88 -3.72 -7.54
C ASN A 246 -6.92 -2.28 -8.10
N MET A 247 -7.26 -1.29 -7.26
CA MET A 247 -7.26 0.12 -7.67
C MET A 247 -5.84 0.63 -7.98
N ASN A 248 -4.85 0.23 -7.18
CA ASN A 248 -3.45 0.59 -7.41
C ASN A 248 -2.89 -0.11 -8.65
N GLU A 249 -3.24 -1.37 -8.87
CA GLU A 249 -2.86 -2.13 -10.05
C GLU A 249 -3.37 -1.47 -11.34
N LYS A 250 -4.65 -1.09 -11.37
CA LYS A 250 -5.22 -0.37 -12.51
C LYS A 250 -4.48 0.94 -12.79
N PHE A 251 -4.09 1.68 -11.74
CA PHE A 251 -3.34 2.93 -11.91
C PHE A 251 -1.91 2.72 -12.41
N ILE A 252 -1.25 1.66 -11.96
CA ILE A 252 0.09 1.28 -12.48
C ILE A 252 -0.06 0.87 -13.94
N TYR A 253 -1.08 0.09 -14.28
CA TYR A 253 -1.39 -0.30 -15.65
C TYR A 253 -1.67 0.92 -16.54
N ASP A 254 -2.53 1.86 -16.13
CA ASP A 254 -2.82 3.08 -16.88
C ASP A 254 -1.58 3.97 -17.08
N ARG A 255 -0.64 3.95 -16.14
CA ARG A 255 0.64 4.68 -16.24
C ARG A 255 1.67 3.95 -17.12
N VAL A 256 1.70 2.63 -17.05
CA VAL A 256 2.62 1.78 -17.82
C VAL A 256 2.09 1.57 -19.24
N SER A 257 0.77 1.60 -19.45
CA SER A 257 0.15 1.47 -20.78
C SER A 257 0.58 2.57 -21.76
N HIS A 258 0.95 3.75 -21.27
CA HIS A 258 1.58 4.79 -22.10
C HIS A 258 3.03 4.49 -22.51
N LEU A 259 3.66 3.49 -21.87
CA LEU A 259 5.00 2.98 -22.21
C LEU A 259 4.93 1.68 -23.03
N ILE A 260 3.72 1.15 -23.23
CA ILE A 260 3.48 0.00 -24.09
C ILE A 260 3.49 0.53 -25.52
N ASP A 261 4.54 0.18 -26.24
CA ASP A 261 4.59 0.34 -27.68
C ASP A 261 3.48 -0.56 -28.25
N ASP A 262 2.43 0.00 -28.85
CA ASP A 262 1.31 -0.71 -29.49
C ASP A 262 1.78 -1.61 -30.68
N ASN A 263 3.06 -1.57 -30.97
CA ASN A 263 3.71 -2.43 -31.90
C ASN A 263 4.12 -3.75 -31.21
N ASN A 264 3.22 -4.74 -31.26
CA ASN A 264 3.56 -6.10 -30.83
C ASN A 264 4.73 -6.74 -31.61
N GLY A 265 5.48 -5.93 -32.38
CA GLY A 265 6.67 -6.34 -33.14
C GLY A 265 6.44 -7.51 -34.09
N GLY A 266 5.18 -7.88 -34.34
CA GLY A 266 4.85 -9.08 -35.13
C GLY A 266 4.92 -10.39 -34.33
N VAL A 267 4.92 -10.31 -33.01
CA VAL A 267 4.79 -11.43 -32.07
C VAL A 267 3.35 -11.59 -31.64
N THR A 268 2.88 -12.83 -31.51
CA THR A 268 1.53 -13.15 -31.02
C THR A 268 1.65 -14.23 -29.95
N THR A 269 0.93 -14.08 -28.86
CA THR A 269 0.90 -15.06 -27.75
C THR A 269 -0.52 -15.52 -27.49
N ARG A 270 -0.64 -16.77 -27.01
CA ARG A 270 -1.90 -17.33 -26.54
C ARG A 270 -1.64 -18.05 -25.21
N ILE A 271 -2.47 -17.76 -24.22
CA ILE A 271 -2.42 -18.40 -22.91
C ILE A 271 -3.49 -19.49 -22.88
N LEU A 272 -3.06 -20.72 -22.64
CA LEU A 272 -3.90 -21.88 -22.72
C LEU A 272 -3.80 -22.72 -21.46
N ASP A 273 -4.85 -23.42 -21.14
CA ASP A 273 -4.79 -24.57 -20.21
C ASP A 273 -3.99 -25.69 -20.86
N ALA A 274 -2.91 -26.14 -20.22
CA ALA A 274 -2.01 -27.14 -20.80
C ALA A 274 -2.69 -28.50 -21.06
N THR A 275 -3.74 -28.83 -20.30
CA THR A 275 -4.46 -30.10 -20.42
C THR A 275 -5.51 -30.05 -21.56
N SER A 276 -6.31 -29.00 -21.60
CA SER A 276 -7.43 -28.87 -22.55
C SER A 276 -7.05 -28.17 -23.86
N ASN A 277 -5.90 -27.49 -23.93
CA ASN A 277 -5.47 -26.60 -25.03
C ASN A 277 -6.47 -25.48 -25.37
N LYS A 278 -7.35 -25.11 -24.44
CA LYS A 278 -8.28 -23.99 -24.60
C LYS A 278 -7.73 -22.72 -23.96
N GLU A 279 -8.06 -21.59 -24.52
CA GLU A 279 -7.72 -20.31 -23.90
C GLU A 279 -8.30 -20.18 -22.51
N LYS A 280 -7.49 -19.69 -21.58
CA LYS A 280 -7.83 -19.59 -20.17
C LYS A 280 -7.08 -18.43 -19.54
N ASP A 281 -7.82 -17.62 -18.80
CA ASP A 281 -7.33 -16.41 -18.11
C ASP A 281 -7.29 -16.54 -16.59
N LEU A 282 -7.80 -17.67 -16.04
CA LEU A 282 -7.89 -17.88 -14.60
C LEU A 282 -7.51 -19.30 -14.21
N PHE A 283 -6.37 -19.45 -13.53
CA PHE A 283 -5.78 -20.72 -13.14
C PHE A 283 -5.88 -20.98 -11.63
N LYS A 284 -5.62 -22.20 -11.22
CA LYS A 284 -5.37 -22.57 -9.81
C LYS A 284 -3.87 -22.70 -9.56
N VAL A 285 -3.48 -22.61 -8.29
CA VAL A 285 -2.12 -22.95 -7.85
C VAL A 285 -1.80 -24.40 -8.22
N LYS A 286 -0.57 -24.68 -8.68
CA LYS A 286 -0.09 -25.98 -9.20
C LYS A 286 -0.73 -26.42 -10.53
N GLU A 287 -1.61 -25.64 -11.11
CA GLU A 287 -2.13 -25.89 -12.47
C GLU A 287 -1.06 -25.60 -13.52
N LYS A 288 -1.14 -26.24 -14.68
CA LYS A 288 -0.19 -26.03 -15.78
C LYS A 288 -0.76 -25.02 -16.78
N LEU A 289 -0.02 -23.95 -16.96
CA LEU A 289 -0.20 -22.93 -17.97
C LEU A 289 0.62 -23.31 -19.22
N LYS A 290 0.04 -23.13 -20.41
CA LYS A 290 0.76 -23.24 -21.67
C LYS A 290 0.74 -21.90 -22.40
N VAL A 291 1.91 -21.45 -22.82
CA VAL A 291 2.07 -20.24 -23.63
C VAL A 291 2.49 -20.67 -25.04
N ASP A 292 1.60 -20.43 -26.00
CA ASP A 292 1.94 -20.55 -27.43
C ASP A 292 2.40 -19.19 -27.93
N ILE A 293 3.62 -19.12 -28.48
CA ILE A 293 4.24 -17.91 -28.99
C ILE A 293 4.50 -18.10 -30.47
N SER A 294 4.05 -17.17 -31.30
CA SER A 294 4.32 -17.16 -32.73
C SER A 294 4.74 -15.78 -33.19
N TRP A 295 5.51 -15.71 -34.28
CA TRP A 295 6.03 -14.47 -34.84
C TRP A 295 6.08 -14.49 -36.37
N LYS A 296 6.17 -13.32 -36.97
CA LYS A 296 6.27 -13.19 -38.42
C LYS A 296 7.58 -13.80 -38.93
N LYS A 297 7.53 -14.53 -40.04
CA LYS A 297 8.69 -15.26 -40.61
C LYS A 297 9.92 -14.41 -40.92
N HIS A 298 9.76 -13.10 -41.16
CA HIS A 298 10.89 -12.20 -41.40
C HIS A 298 11.69 -11.89 -40.11
N LEU A 299 11.11 -12.13 -38.97
CA LEU A 299 11.81 -12.02 -37.67
C LEU A 299 12.62 -13.29 -37.46
N LYS A 300 13.90 -13.24 -37.79
CA LYS A 300 14.83 -14.38 -37.68
C LYS A 300 15.26 -14.57 -36.22
N ALA A 301 14.34 -14.94 -35.35
CA ALA A 301 14.63 -15.21 -33.96
C ALA A 301 15.36 -16.53 -33.80
N ASP A 302 16.37 -16.55 -32.94
CA ASP A 302 17.11 -17.75 -32.56
C ASP A 302 16.72 -18.21 -31.14
N CYS A 303 16.33 -17.28 -30.31
CA CYS A 303 15.95 -17.54 -28.93
C CYS A 303 14.76 -16.67 -28.51
N VAL A 304 13.97 -17.20 -27.58
CA VAL A 304 12.83 -16.54 -26.96
C VAL A 304 13.07 -16.43 -25.47
N THR A 305 12.83 -15.27 -24.93
CA THR A 305 12.78 -15.03 -23.49
C THR A 305 11.33 -14.77 -23.08
N ILE A 306 10.92 -15.35 -21.97
CA ILE A 306 9.62 -15.12 -21.34
C ILE A 306 9.86 -14.66 -19.92
N ASP A 307 9.41 -13.49 -19.58
CA ASP A 307 9.42 -12.98 -18.23
C ASP A 307 8.01 -13.05 -17.64
N LEU A 308 7.91 -13.61 -16.45
CA LEU A 308 6.69 -13.63 -15.67
C LEU A 308 6.75 -12.54 -14.60
N PHE A 309 5.79 -11.65 -14.64
CA PHE A 309 5.62 -10.60 -13.64
C PHE A 309 4.31 -10.77 -12.90
N ARG A 310 4.34 -10.47 -11.60
CA ARG A 310 3.11 -10.17 -10.88
C ARG A 310 2.69 -8.73 -11.20
N ARG A 311 1.40 -8.45 -11.20
CA ARG A 311 0.87 -7.17 -11.68
C ARG A 311 1.31 -5.95 -10.85
N ASP A 312 1.85 -6.15 -9.64
CA ASP A 312 2.50 -5.11 -8.83
C ASP A 312 3.94 -4.76 -9.29
N GLY A 313 4.40 -5.38 -10.39
CA GLY A 313 5.72 -5.15 -10.97
C GLY A 313 6.81 -6.10 -10.46
N LEU A 314 6.49 -7.02 -9.53
CA LEU A 314 7.45 -8.00 -9.05
C LEU A 314 7.81 -8.98 -10.19
N HIS A 315 9.10 -9.02 -10.56
CA HIS A 315 9.63 -10.01 -11.48
C HIS A 315 9.70 -11.38 -10.76
N VAL A 316 8.93 -12.33 -11.26
CA VAL A 316 8.73 -13.63 -10.61
C VAL A 316 9.66 -14.70 -11.19
N ALA A 317 9.79 -14.74 -12.52
CA ALA A 317 10.62 -15.71 -13.19
C ALA A 317 11.01 -15.25 -14.59
N ASN A 318 12.17 -15.74 -15.04
CA ASN A 318 12.67 -15.58 -16.41
C ASN A 318 12.95 -16.94 -17.03
N PHE A 319 12.44 -17.16 -18.23
CA PHE A 319 12.63 -18.38 -19.00
C PHE A 319 13.32 -18.04 -20.31
N VAL A 320 14.48 -18.63 -20.56
CA VAL A 320 15.28 -18.37 -21.77
C VAL A 320 15.47 -19.67 -22.52
N SER A 321 14.91 -19.74 -23.73
CA SER A 321 14.81 -20.99 -24.49
C SER A 321 16.17 -21.70 -24.69
N ASN A 322 17.22 -20.99 -25.08
CA ASN A 322 18.54 -21.57 -25.31
C ASN A 322 19.23 -22.03 -24.00
N ARG A 323 19.02 -21.38 -22.89
CA ARG A 323 19.56 -21.78 -21.58
C ARG A 323 18.88 -23.04 -21.04
N GLU A 324 17.73 -23.37 -21.59
CA GLU A 324 16.89 -24.47 -21.16
C GLU A 324 16.92 -25.66 -22.13
N GLY A 325 17.92 -25.70 -22.98
CA GLY A 325 18.17 -26.83 -23.89
C GLY A 325 17.24 -26.86 -25.12
N VAL A 326 16.50 -25.76 -25.39
CA VAL A 326 15.74 -25.66 -26.64
C VAL A 326 16.72 -25.45 -27.78
N PRO A 327 16.64 -26.26 -28.88
CA PRO A 327 17.47 -26.05 -30.08
C PRO A 327 17.24 -24.67 -30.69
N SER A 328 18.21 -24.18 -31.48
CA SER A 328 18.08 -22.94 -32.23
C SER A 328 16.71 -22.81 -32.89
N LEU A 329 16.08 -21.66 -32.76
CA LEU A 329 14.78 -21.35 -33.34
C LEU A 329 14.91 -20.71 -34.73
N LEU A 330 16.13 -20.59 -35.27
CA LEU A 330 16.37 -20.10 -36.62
C LEU A 330 15.56 -20.89 -37.66
N GLY A 331 14.79 -20.17 -38.50
CA GLY A 331 13.88 -20.79 -39.46
C GLY A 331 12.56 -21.31 -38.91
N LYS A 332 12.38 -21.26 -37.61
CA LYS A 332 11.09 -21.51 -36.93
C LYS A 332 10.38 -20.18 -36.73
N ASN A 333 9.08 -20.24 -36.50
CA ASN A 333 8.27 -19.07 -36.23
C ASN A 333 7.21 -19.32 -35.14
N GLN A 334 7.38 -20.42 -34.38
CA GLN A 334 6.49 -20.78 -33.28
C GLN A 334 7.23 -21.62 -32.25
N VAL A 335 6.94 -21.38 -30.97
CA VAL A 335 7.38 -22.16 -29.83
C VAL A 335 6.28 -22.19 -28.78
N SER A 336 6.23 -23.26 -27.98
CA SER A 336 5.32 -23.36 -26.84
C SER A 336 6.11 -23.70 -25.61
N VAL A 337 5.68 -23.16 -24.46
CA VAL A 337 6.20 -23.52 -23.15
C VAL A 337 5.05 -23.89 -22.21
N GLU A 338 5.23 -24.93 -21.42
CA GLU A 338 4.34 -25.30 -20.34
C GLU A 338 5.00 -24.94 -19.02
N ILE A 339 4.28 -24.26 -18.16
CA ILE A 339 4.76 -23.75 -16.87
C ILE A 339 3.80 -24.25 -15.78
N GLU A 340 4.30 -24.93 -14.78
CA GLU A 340 3.54 -25.28 -13.60
C GLU A 340 3.48 -24.08 -12.66
N LEU A 341 2.25 -23.58 -12.38
CA LEU A 341 2.02 -22.35 -11.62
C LEU A 341 2.16 -22.58 -10.11
N ASN A 342 3.38 -22.59 -9.63
CA ASN A 342 3.68 -22.74 -8.21
C ASN A 342 4.03 -21.38 -7.59
N VAL A 343 3.11 -20.43 -7.72
CA VAL A 343 3.24 -19.04 -7.31
C VAL A 343 2.02 -18.59 -6.52
N THR A 344 2.16 -17.51 -5.77
CA THR A 344 1.08 -16.95 -4.93
C THR A 344 -0.14 -16.55 -5.77
N PRO A 345 -1.36 -16.66 -5.23
CA PRO A 345 -2.56 -16.14 -5.88
C PRO A 345 -2.45 -14.65 -6.22
N GLY A 346 -3.04 -14.26 -7.33
CA GLY A 346 -3.03 -12.87 -7.79
C GLY A 346 -3.05 -12.75 -9.31
N PRO A 347 -3.02 -11.52 -9.82
CA PRO A 347 -2.92 -11.24 -11.24
C PRO A 347 -1.45 -11.23 -11.71
N TYR A 348 -1.22 -11.81 -12.88
CA TYR A 348 0.09 -11.93 -13.51
C TYR A 348 0.04 -11.50 -14.97
N PHE A 349 1.19 -11.10 -15.51
CA PHE A 349 1.37 -10.90 -16.94
C PHE A 349 2.71 -11.46 -17.42
N LEU A 350 2.77 -11.72 -18.71
CA LEU A 350 3.96 -12.18 -19.41
C LEU A 350 4.53 -11.06 -20.28
N ALA A 351 5.84 -10.96 -20.33
CA ALA A 351 6.56 -10.26 -21.39
C ALA A 351 7.32 -11.30 -22.22
N VAL A 352 7.32 -11.12 -23.54
CA VAL A 352 8.01 -12.02 -24.48
C VAL A 352 8.98 -11.21 -25.32
N GLU A 353 10.22 -11.66 -25.40
CA GLU A 353 11.24 -11.05 -26.23
C GLU A 353 11.81 -12.08 -27.20
N LEU A 354 12.01 -11.65 -28.44
CA LEU A 354 12.71 -12.39 -29.47
C LEU A 354 14.13 -11.86 -29.61
N TRP A 355 15.09 -12.77 -29.65
CA TRP A 355 16.50 -12.45 -29.71
C TRP A 355 17.19 -13.07 -30.96
N SER A 356 18.23 -12.39 -31.41
CA SER A 356 19.11 -12.86 -32.47
C SER A 356 19.96 -14.05 -32.04
N LYS A 357 20.75 -14.56 -32.96
CA LYS A 357 21.72 -15.65 -32.71
C LYS A 357 22.52 -15.36 -31.42
N ASP A 358 22.60 -16.40 -30.60
CA ASP A 358 23.29 -16.37 -29.29
C ASP A 358 22.74 -15.31 -28.31
N CYS A 359 21.51 -14.84 -28.45
CA CYS A 359 20.87 -13.83 -27.62
C CYS A 359 21.67 -12.51 -27.50
N GLN A 360 22.37 -12.10 -28.54
CA GLN A 360 23.23 -10.90 -28.50
C GLN A 360 22.45 -9.58 -28.61
N TYR A 361 21.40 -9.54 -29.45
CA TYR A 361 20.54 -8.35 -29.53
C TYR A 361 19.08 -8.72 -29.70
N ARG A 362 18.22 -7.87 -29.11
CA ARG A 362 16.79 -8.03 -29.13
C ARG A 362 16.21 -7.65 -30.48
N ILE A 363 15.40 -8.56 -31.06
CA ILE A 363 14.75 -8.39 -32.36
C ILE A 363 13.36 -7.78 -32.19
N ALA A 364 12.61 -8.26 -31.21
CA ALA A 364 11.25 -7.80 -30.91
C ALA A 364 10.95 -7.97 -29.42
N ASN A 365 10.04 -7.13 -28.93
CA ASN A 365 9.53 -7.19 -27.57
C ASN A 365 8.01 -7.09 -27.61
N PHE A 366 7.34 -7.91 -26.82
CA PHE A 366 5.89 -7.89 -26.63
C PHE A 366 5.57 -7.90 -25.15
N ASN A 367 5.13 -6.75 -24.63
CA ASN A 367 4.86 -6.54 -23.21
C ASN A 367 3.65 -5.58 -23.03
N PRO A 368 2.54 -6.03 -22.38
CA PRO A 368 2.31 -7.41 -21.95
C PRO A 368 1.99 -8.34 -23.11
N ALA A 369 2.60 -9.50 -23.09
CA ALA A 369 2.36 -10.55 -24.09
C ALA A 369 1.10 -11.38 -23.77
N GLY A 370 0.58 -11.29 -22.58
CA GLY A 370 -0.64 -11.92 -22.13
C GLY A 370 -0.83 -11.74 -20.63
N GLU A 371 -2.06 -11.75 -20.18
CA GLU A 371 -2.46 -11.59 -18.78
C GLU A 371 -3.27 -12.78 -18.30
N PHE A 372 -3.12 -13.16 -17.02
CA PHE A 372 -3.91 -14.19 -16.39
C PHE A 372 -3.97 -14.01 -14.87
N GLY A 373 -4.95 -14.61 -14.23
CA GLY A 373 -5.10 -14.64 -12.79
C GLY A 373 -4.83 -16.02 -12.20
N ILE A 374 -4.39 -16.06 -10.95
CA ILE A 374 -4.31 -17.27 -10.15
C ILE A 374 -5.26 -17.14 -8.98
N LYS A 375 -6.23 -18.07 -8.88
CA LYS A 375 -7.23 -18.08 -7.83
C LYS A 375 -6.61 -18.40 -6.47
N TYR A 376 -7.10 -17.73 -5.46
CA TYR A 376 -6.87 -18.11 -4.08
C TYR A 376 -7.56 -19.47 -3.81
N ASP A 377 -6.83 -20.41 -3.24
CA ASP A 377 -7.38 -21.66 -2.78
C ASP A 377 -7.40 -21.67 -1.24
N TRP A 378 -8.58 -21.46 -0.68
CA TRP A 378 -8.78 -21.38 0.77
C TRP A 378 -8.51 -22.70 1.50
N SER A 379 -8.28 -23.79 0.77
CA SER A 379 -7.88 -25.09 1.34
C SER A 379 -6.38 -25.19 1.64
N LEU A 380 -5.58 -24.22 1.13
CA LEU A 380 -4.14 -24.16 1.35
C LEU A 380 -3.83 -23.21 2.51
N SER A 381 -2.94 -23.61 3.41
CA SER A 381 -2.47 -22.73 4.49
C SER A 381 -1.52 -21.66 3.96
N ASP A 382 -1.41 -20.52 4.66
CA ASP A 382 -0.46 -19.46 4.30
C ASP A 382 1.01 -19.95 4.26
N HIS A 383 1.32 -21.04 4.94
CA HIS A 383 2.64 -21.68 4.90
C HIS A 383 2.94 -22.39 3.58
N ASP A 384 1.91 -22.74 2.78
CA ASP A 384 2.09 -23.36 1.47
C ASP A 384 2.54 -22.36 0.39
N PHE A 385 2.54 -21.05 0.68
CA PHE A 385 2.88 -19.97 -0.24
C PHE A 385 4.20 -19.26 0.11
N GLY A 386 5.08 -19.92 0.85
CA GLY A 386 6.37 -19.38 1.29
C GLY A 386 7.38 -19.12 0.16
N GLY A 387 7.18 -18.05 -0.60
CA GLY A 387 8.09 -17.59 -1.64
C GLY A 387 7.88 -18.21 -3.02
N VAL A 388 8.55 -17.64 -4.02
CA VAL A 388 8.56 -18.16 -5.40
C VAL A 388 9.41 -19.41 -5.43
N THR A 389 8.77 -20.59 -5.48
CA THR A 389 9.46 -21.87 -5.67
C THR A 389 9.85 -22.06 -7.13
N SER A 390 10.80 -22.95 -7.41
CA SER A 390 11.24 -23.23 -8.78
C SER A 390 10.08 -23.70 -9.66
N LEU A 391 9.78 -22.93 -10.70
CA LEU A 391 8.73 -23.29 -11.65
C LEU A 391 9.20 -24.41 -12.57
N LYS A 392 8.48 -25.54 -12.60
CA LYS A 392 8.71 -26.62 -13.57
C LYS A 392 8.16 -26.18 -14.92
N LYS A 393 8.92 -26.48 -15.98
CA LYS A 393 8.61 -26.04 -17.34
C LYS A 393 9.05 -27.09 -18.37
N GLN A 394 8.38 -27.09 -19.53
CA GLN A 394 8.69 -27.91 -20.66
C GLN A 394 8.50 -27.13 -21.97
N TRP A 395 9.52 -27.14 -22.83
CA TRP A 395 9.50 -26.48 -24.13
C TRP A 395 9.17 -27.44 -25.26
N THR A 396 8.35 -26.97 -26.21
CA THR A 396 8.03 -27.69 -27.43
C THR A 396 8.20 -26.78 -28.63
N VAL A 397 9.08 -27.16 -29.58
CA VAL A 397 9.30 -26.43 -30.82
C VAL A 397 8.40 -27.02 -31.90
N LYS A 398 7.48 -26.20 -32.42
CA LYS A 398 6.63 -26.55 -33.57
C LYS A 398 7.21 -25.97 -34.88
N GLY A 399 7.30 -26.77 -35.91
CA GLY A 399 7.70 -26.33 -37.23
C GLY A 399 7.87 -27.51 -38.18
N LYS A 400 7.43 -27.35 -39.41
CA LYS A 400 7.68 -28.35 -40.48
C LYS A 400 9.18 -28.51 -40.68
N LYS A 401 9.62 -29.77 -40.82
CA LYS A 401 10.95 -30.12 -41.37
C LYS A 401 11.14 -29.52 -42.73
#